data_7d638a839fb9eff501bc0a85f5662b58
#
_entry.id   7d638a839fb9eff501bc0a85f5662b58
#
_cell.length_a   1.000
_cell.length_b   1.000
_cell.length_c   1.000
_cell.angle_alpha   90.00
_cell.angle_beta   90.00
_cell.angle_gamma   90.00
#
_symmetry.space_group_name_H-M   'P 1'
#
loop_
_entity.id
_entity.type
_entity.pdbx_description
1 polymer ?
#
loop_
_entity_poly.entity_id
_entity_poly.type
_entity_poly.pdbx_seq_one_letter_code
_entity_poly.pdbx_strand_id
1 'polypeptide(L)'
;CLVGSEMCIRDRDDNGYAISCVRQEMDGKIRSYTFDYLINTEGKYFLKNITETLDGNKSYSSINIDYSSYRTLRITQQVDKSEQTYIASTSTGNEIANTSEIPYLFLTDLYPLSFHSVAIYGKFLGDAYNTLITDLRPEDNSGSNETTTYTYRFDKKDVDISCSELTKSYGTDYARTVDYIMK
;
A
#
# COMPACT_ATOMS: atom_id res chain seq x y z
N CYS A 1 12.42 -19.25 10.38
CA CYS A 1 13.19 -19.11 9.16
C CYS A 1 12.39 -19.66 7.99
N LEU A 2 11.85 -18.81 7.14
CA LEU A 2 11.19 -19.24 5.90
C LEU A 2 12.25 -19.36 4.83
N VAL A 3 12.37 -20.54 4.29
CA VAL A 3 13.29 -20.87 3.19
C VAL A 3 12.86 -20.05 1.95
N GLY A 4 13.69 -19.09 1.52
CA GLY A 4 13.51 -18.46 0.22
C GLY A 4 13.87 -16.98 0.07
N SER A 5 13.68 -16.16 1.06
CA SER A 5 14.18 -14.79 1.14
C SER A 5 13.99 -14.28 2.56
N GLU A 6 15.05 -13.81 3.19
CA GLU A 6 14.95 -13.22 4.52
C GLU A 6 14.62 -11.74 4.40
N MET A 7 13.53 -11.32 5.02
CA MET A 7 13.18 -9.93 5.20
C MET A 7 13.37 -9.56 6.66
N CYS A 8 14.07 -8.48 6.90
CA CYS A 8 14.29 -7.94 8.23
C CYS A 8 13.90 -6.46 8.28
N ILE A 9 12.88 -6.11 9.06
CA ILE A 9 12.70 -4.72 9.49
C ILE A 9 13.87 -4.43 10.43
N ARG A 10 14.76 -3.51 10.05
CA ARG A 10 15.96 -3.22 10.81
C ARG A 10 15.71 -2.17 11.87
N ASP A 11 15.05 -1.10 11.47
CA ASP A 11 14.84 0.04 12.35
C ASP A 11 13.37 0.44 12.37
N ARG A 12 12.92 0.85 13.57
CA ARG A 12 11.58 1.40 13.81
C ARG A 12 11.72 2.72 14.55
N ASP A 13 10.74 3.61 14.35
CA ASP A 13 10.61 4.81 15.16
C ASP A 13 10.03 4.51 16.55
N ASP A 14 9.90 5.55 17.37
CA ASP A 14 9.36 5.43 18.74
C ASP A 14 7.89 4.99 18.78
N ASN A 15 7.17 5.08 17.66
CA ASN A 15 5.79 4.63 17.51
C ASN A 15 5.71 3.17 17.01
N GLY A 16 6.84 2.57 16.68
CA GLY A 16 6.93 1.19 16.18
C GLY A 16 6.80 1.07 14.66
N TYR A 17 6.74 2.19 13.91
CA TYR A 17 6.69 2.17 12.44
C TYR A 17 8.06 1.92 11.85
N ALA A 18 8.09 1.16 10.74
CA ALA A 18 9.32 0.82 10.07
C ALA A 18 9.99 2.06 9.46
N ILE A 19 11.27 2.28 9.75
CA ILE A 19 12.11 3.29 9.09
C ILE A 19 12.88 2.66 7.95
N SER A 20 13.39 1.45 8.18
CA SER A 20 14.16 0.71 7.19
C SER A 20 13.90 -0.79 7.22
N CYS A 21 14.12 -1.40 6.07
CA CYS A 21 14.01 -2.85 5.91
C CYS A 21 15.08 -3.33 4.92
N VAL A 22 15.60 -4.51 5.14
CA VAL A 22 16.53 -5.18 4.20
C VAL A 22 15.98 -6.54 3.84
N ARG A 23 16.04 -6.87 2.57
CA ARG A 23 15.71 -8.18 2.03
C ARG A 23 16.91 -8.74 1.28
N GLN A 24 17.30 -9.95 1.63
CA GLN A 24 18.26 -10.72 0.85
C GLN A 24 17.51 -11.69 -0.07
N GLU A 25 17.80 -11.63 -1.36
CA GLU A 25 17.22 -12.53 -2.34
C GLU A 25 18.01 -13.83 -2.44
N MET A 26 17.40 -14.87 -3.04
CA MET A 26 18.05 -16.18 -3.20
C MET A 26 19.31 -16.13 -4.07
N ASP A 27 19.39 -15.17 -4.99
CA ASP A 27 20.57 -14.94 -5.85
C ASP A 27 21.67 -14.11 -5.15
N GLY A 28 21.48 -13.80 -3.86
CA GLY A 28 22.42 -13.06 -3.04
C GLY A 28 22.32 -11.54 -3.13
N LYS A 29 21.44 -11.00 -3.99
CA LYS A 29 21.20 -9.56 -4.07
C LYS A 29 20.56 -9.03 -2.81
N ILE A 30 20.91 -7.81 -2.45
CA ILE A 30 20.40 -7.12 -1.28
C ILE A 30 19.52 -5.95 -1.76
N ARG A 31 18.25 -5.96 -1.32
CA ARG A 31 17.34 -4.84 -1.48
C ARG A 31 17.17 -4.14 -0.15
N SER A 32 17.36 -2.84 -0.15
CA SER A 32 17.17 -2.01 1.04
C SER A 32 16.01 -1.05 0.78
N TYR A 33 15.15 -0.88 1.77
CA TYR A 33 13.97 -0.03 1.73
C TYR A 33 14.03 1.00 2.82
N THR A 34 13.61 2.22 2.51
CA THR A 34 13.38 3.28 3.49
C THR A 34 11.94 3.76 3.39
N PHE A 35 11.38 4.15 4.53
CA PHE A 35 10.00 4.59 4.66
C PHE A 35 9.97 5.98 5.30
N ASP A 36 9.28 6.91 4.64
CA ASP A 36 9.08 8.26 5.16
C ASP A 36 7.59 8.48 5.44
N TYR A 37 7.30 9.27 6.46
CA TYR A 37 5.94 9.53 6.93
C TYR A 37 5.61 11.02 6.91
N LEU A 38 4.35 11.32 6.62
CA LEU A 38 3.74 12.62 6.83
C LEU A 38 3.02 12.60 8.17
N ILE A 39 3.33 13.56 9.05
CA ILE A 39 2.60 13.73 10.29
C ILE A 39 1.50 14.77 10.07
N ASN A 40 0.24 14.38 10.29
CA ASN A 40 -0.88 15.31 10.19
C ASN A 40 -1.03 16.14 11.47
N THR A 41 -1.99 17.07 11.50
CA THR A 41 -2.26 17.96 12.63
C THR A 41 -2.79 17.23 13.88
N GLU A 42 -3.25 16.00 13.74
CA GLU A 42 -3.72 15.13 14.83
C GLU A 42 -2.60 14.24 15.39
N GLY A 43 -1.38 14.33 14.84
CA GLY A 43 -0.23 13.52 15.23
C GLY A 43 -0.22 12.13 14.59
N LYS A 44 -1.05 11.86 13.58
CA LYS A 44 -1.05 10.59 12.85
C LYS A 44 0.06 10.56 11.79
N TYR A 45 0.67 9.41 11.65
CA TYR A 45 1.79 9.13 10.74
C TYR A 45 1.27 8.42 9.48
N PHE A 46 1.09 9.14 8.39
CA PHE A 46 0.71 8.54 7.11
C PHE A 46 1.94 8.23 6.28
N LEU A 47 2.00 7.03 5.72
CA LEU A 47 3.07 6.63 4.82
C LEU A 47 3.13 7.59 3.63
N LYS A 48 4.27 8.27 3.45
CA LYS A 48 4.47 9.26 2.40
C LYS A 48 5.31 8.72 1.25
N ASN A 49 6.40 8.02 1.59
CA ASN A 49 7.34 7.55 0.58
C ASN A 49 7.91 6.17 0.94
N ILE A 50 8.12 5.35 -0.07
CA ILE A 50 8.89 4.11 -0.01
C ILE A 50 9.98 4.25 -1.07
N THR A 51 11.24 4.08 -0.68
CA THR A 51 12.37 4.03 -1.62
C THR A 51 13.05 2.69 -1.53
N GLU A 52 13.29 2.06 -2.67
CA GLU A 52 14.01 0.80 -2.80
C GLU A 52 15.35 1.04 -3.47
N THR A 53 16.41 0.49 -2.90
CA THR A 53 17.75 0.45 -3.50
C THR A 53 18.20 -0.99 -3.70
N LEU A 54 18.92 -1.24 -4.77
CA LEU A 54 19.49 -2.55 -5.09
C LEU A 54 21.00 -2.49 -4.87
N ASP A 55 21.55 -3.45 -4.10
CA ASP A 55 22.98 -3.57 -3.76
C ASP A 55 23.60 -2.27 -3.22
N GLY A 56 22.83 -1.48 -2.50
CA GLY A 56 23.27 -0.30 -1.75
C GLY A 56 23.58 0.96 -2.56
N ASN A 57 23.53 0.91 -3.90
CA ASN A 57 24.07 2.01 -4.70
C ASN A 57 23.11 2.67 -5.69
N LYS A 58 21.97 2.08 -5.98
CA LYS A 58 21.05 2.61 -7.00
C LYS A 58 19.63 2.57 -6.53
N SER A 59 18.95 3.71 -6.56
CA SER A 59 17.49 3.74 -6.45
C SER A 59 16.91 2.89 -7.57
N TYR A 60 16.17 1.85 -7.21
CA TYR A 60 15.55 0.91 -8.14
C TYR A 60 14.07 1.22 -8.33
N SER A 61 13.36 1.46 -7.25
CA SER A 61 11.97 1.87 -7.30
C SER A 61 11.62 2.84 -6.18
N SER A 62 10.55 3.58 -6.37
CA SER A 62 9.95 4.39 -5.32
C SER A 62 8.45 4.48 -5.48
N ILE A 63 7.76 4.67 -4.36
CA ILE A 63 6.34 5.01 -4.30
C ILE A 63 6.24 6.29 -3.49
N ASN A 64 5.55 7.29 -4.02
CA ASN A 64 5.23 8.53 -3.33
C ASN A 64 3.72 8.69 -3.27
N ILE A 65 3.19 9.01 -2.07
CA ILE A 65 1.77 9.22 -1.83
C ILE A 65 1.53 10.69 -1.47
N ASP A 66 0.74 11.37 -2.30
CA ASP A 66 0.33 12.76 -2.10
C ASP A 66 -1.10 12.79 -1.51
N TYR A 67 -1.22 13.46 -0.36
CA TYR A 67 -2.45 13.63 0.42
C TYR A 67 -3.07 15.02 0.26
N SER A 68 -2.60 15.81 -0.69
CA SER A 68 -3.02 17.20 -0.87
C SER A 68 -4.46 17.35 -1.36
N SER A 69 -5.03 16.31 -1.95
CA SER A 69 -6.38 16.32 -2.50
C SER A 69 -7.37 15.70 -1.52
N TYR A 70 -8.56 16.32 -1.42
CA TYR A 70 -9.64 15.77 -0.64
C TYR A 70 -10.26 14.55 -1.35
N ARG A 71 -10.42 13.43 -0.64
CA ARG A 71 -10.98 12.17 -1.12
C ARG A 71 -10.14 11.39 -2.15
N THR A 72 -8.98 11.89 -2.51
CA THR A 72 -8.11 11.19 -3.46
C THR A 72 -6.69 11.23 -2.99
N LEU A 73 -6.00 10.11 -3.15
CA LEU A 73 -4.57 10.00 -2.97
C LEU A 73 -3.95 9.87 -4.36
N ARG A 74 -2.97 10.70 -4.65
CA ARG A 74 -2.19 10.60 -5.87
C ARG A 74 -0.93 9.82 -5.56
N ILE A 75 -0.75 8.68 -6.22
CA ILE A 75 0.35 7.76 -5.96
C ILE A 75 1.24 7.72 -7.18
N THR A 76 2.46 8.22 -7.06
CA THR A 76 3.47 8.15 -8.11
C THR A 76 4.40 6.98 -7.82
N GLN A 77 4.44 6.03 -8.73
CA GLN A 77 5.33 4.89 -8.71
C GLN A 77 6.42 5.09 -9.75
N GLN A 78 7.66 4.90 -9.36
CA GLN A 78 8.80 4.86 -10.26
C GLN A 78 9.49 3.50 -10.16
N VAL A 79 9.77 2.89 -11.30
CA VAL A 79 10.53 1.63 -11.39
C VAL A 79 11.58 1.80 -12.49
N ASP A 80 12.85 1.82 -12.11
CA ASP A 80 14.00 2.11 -12.98
C ASP A 80 13.80 3.47 -13.70
N LYS A 81 13.43 3.45 -14.97
CA LYS A 81 13.20 4.66 -15.78
C LYS A 81 11.73 4.91 -16.09
N SER A 82 10.86 4.04 -15.65
CA SER A 82 9.42 4.14 -15.88
C SER A 82 8.73 4.78 -14.70
N GLU A 83 7.90 5.79 -14.96
CA GLU A 83 7.05 6.42 -13.97
C GLU A 83 5.60 6.21 -14.34
N GLN A 84 4.78 5.86 -13.36
CA GLN A 84 3.34 5.73 -13.51
C GLN A 84 2.65 6.35 -12.29
N THR A 85 1.56 7.07 -12.56
CA THR A 85 0.75 7.69 -11.51
C THR A 85 -0.62 7.03 -11.44
N TYR A 86 -1.06 6.78 -10.23
CA TYR A 86 -2.37 6.23 -9.90
C TYR A 86 -3.16 7.20 -9.03
N ILE A 87 -4.46 7.12 -9.15
CA ILE A 87 -5.42 7.80 -8.28
C ILE A 87 -6.14 6.73 -7.47
N ALA A 88 -5.98 6.79 -6.17
CA ALA A 88 -6.79 6.03 -5.23
C ALA A 88 -7.87 6.94 -4.68
N SER A 89 -9.13 6.57 -4.80
CA SER A 89 -10.26 7.43 -4.40
C SER A 89 -11.22 6.75 -3.43
N THR A 90 -11.86 7.59 -2.62
CA THR A 90 -12.99 7.19 -1.78
C THR A 90 -14.29 7.39 -2.55
N SER A 91 -15.34 6.63 -2.22
CA SER A 91 -16.64 6.74 -2.87
C SER A 91 -17.21 8.16 -2.79
N THR A 92 -17.66 8.69 -3.92
CA THR A 92 -18.37 9.97 -3.96
C THR A 92 -19.78 9.81 -3.39
N GLY A 93 -20.03 10.46 -2.25
CA GLY A 93 -21.37 10.53 -1.62
C GLY A 93 -21.61 9.59 -0.44
N ASN A 94 -20.86 8.50 -0.32
CA ASN A 94 -20.92 7.59 0.83
C ASN A 94 -19.51 7.22 1.28
N GLU A 95 -18.81 8.18 1.89
CA GLU A 95 -17.50 7.87 2.49
C GLU A 95 -17.67 6.87 3.62
N ILE A 96 -16.87 5.81 3.56
CA ILE A 96 -16.81 4.83 4.63
C ILE A 96 -15.65 5.20 5.55
N ALA A 97 -15.97 5.60 6.78
CA ALA A 97 -14.94 5.88 7.79
C ALA A 97 -14.15 4.60 8.08
N ASN A 98 -12.83 4.71 8.11
CA ASN A 98 -11.95 3.59 8.43
C ASN A 98 -11.78 3.42 9.94
N THR A 99 -12.88 3.10 10.64
CA THR A 99 -12.90 2.92 12.11
C THR A 99 -12.14 1.68 12.57
N SER A 100 -11.92 0.74 11.68
CA SER A 100 -11.22 -0.51 11.96
C SER A 100 -9.74 -0.48 11.60
N GLU A 101 -9.23 0.69 11.22
CA GLU A 101 -7.82 0.91 10.90
C GLU A 101 -7.28 -0.08 9.84
N ILE A 102 -8.07 -0.34 8.80
CA ILE A 102 -7.65 -1.15 7.67
C ILE A 102 -6.48 -0.46 6.98
N PRO A 103 -5.36 -1.14 6.77
CA PRO A 103 -4.17 -0.56 6.14
C PRO A 103 -4.39 -0.25 4.66
N TYR A 104 -3.38 0.34 4.01
CA TYR A 104 -3.37 0.69 2.59
C TYR A 104 -3.34 -0.56 1.69
N LEU A 105 -4.50 -1.16 1.43
CA LEU A 105 -4.60 -2.37 0.61
C LEU A 105 -4.10 -2.17 -0.82
N PHE A 106 -4.35 -1.00 -1.40
CA PHE A 106 -3.92 -0.67 -2.74
C PHE A 106 -2.39 -0.77 -2.94
N LEU A 107 -1.59 -0.70 -1.88
CA LEU A 107 -0.15 -0.91 -1.98
C LEU A 107 0.20 -2.33 -2.43
N THR A 108 -0.68 -3.31 -2.19
CA THR A 108 -0.46 -4.69 -2.64
C THR A 108 -0.67 -4.85 -4.14
N ASP A 109 -1.41 -3.92 -4.77
CA ASP A 109 -1.73 -3.93 -6.19
C ASP A 109 -0.73 -3.11 -7.01
N LEU A 110 -0.04 -2.18 -6.34
CA LEU A 110 0.99 -1.37 -6.93
C LEU A 110 2.30 -2.08 -6.91
N TYR A 111 2.87 -2.65 -7.81
CA TYR A 111 4.18 -3.29 -7.85
C TYR A 111 4.30 -4.53 -6.92
N PRO A 112 4.95 -5.60 -7.39
CA PRO A 112 5.07 -6.86 -6.66
C PRO A 112 5.99 -6.74 -5.44
N LEU A 113 5.61 -5.90 -4.51
CA LEU A 113 6.22 -5.77 -3.22
C LEU A 113 5.68 -6.88 -2.32
N SER A 114 5.91 -8.14 -2.70
CA SER A 114 5.39 -9.31 -2.00
C SER A 114 5.74 -9.33 -0.50
N PHE A 115 6.77 -8.58 -0.10
CA PHE A 115 7.13 -8.43 1.31
C PHE A 115 6.32 -7.33 2.02
N HIS A 116 5.79 -6.33 1.29
CA HIS A 116 5.00 -5.26 1.91
C HIS A 116 3.69 -5.76 2.50
N SER A 117 3.16 -6.86 2.01
CA SER A 117 1.95 -7.43 2.57
C SER A 117 2.10 -7.69 4.07
N VAL A 118 3.20 -8.27 4.53
CA VAL A 118 3.46 -8.49 5.95
C VAL A 118 3.58 -7.17 6.71
N ALA A 119 4.29 -6.19 6.17
CA ALA A 119 4.46 -4.88 6.78
C ALA A 119 3.14 -4.09 6.82
N ILE A 120 2.34 -4.19 5.75
CA ILE A 120 1.02 -3.56 5.64
C ILE A 120 0.07 -4.18 6.66
N TYR A 121 -0.10 -5.51 6.64
CA TYR A 121 -1.01 -6.21 7.55
C TYR A 121 -0.53 -6.17 9.01
N GLY A 122 0.77 -6.08 9.24
CA GLY A 122 1.34 -5.89 10.57
C GLY A 122 1.25 -4.46 11.10
N LYS A 123 0.66 -3.53 10.34
CA LYS A 123 0.55 -2.10 10.67
C LYS A 123 1.91 -1.43 10.95
N PHE A 124 2.97 -1.87 10.25
CA PHE A 124 4.30 -1.30 10.43
C PHE A 124 4.57 -0.10 9.52
N LEU A 125 3.67 0.21 8.59
CA LEU A 125 3.82 1.29 7.61
C LEU A 125 2.94 2.51 7.93
N GLY A 126 2.88 2.90 9.20
CA GLY A 126 2.14 4.07 9.66
C GLY A 126 0.68 3.80 9.98
N ASP A 127 -0.03 4.88 10.30
CA ASP A 127 -1.46 4.86 10.60
C ASP A 127 -2.30 4.63 9.34
N ALA A 128 -3.45 4.02 9.54
CA ALA A 128 -4.42 3.84 8.48
C ALA A 128 -5.05 5.19 8.06
N TYR A 129 -5.36 5.33 6.78
CA TYR A 129 -6.07 6.50 6.29
C TYR A 129 -7.48 6.59 6.88
N ASN A 130 -7.98 7.80 7.08
CA ASN A 130 -9.23 8.02 7.81
C ASN A 130 -10.48 7.47 7.10
N THR A 131 -10.43 7.30 5.78
CA THR A 131 -11.51 6.76 4.97
C THR A 131 -11.03 5.58 4.14
N LEU A 132 -11.93 4.63 3.88
CA LEU A 132 -11.62 3.48 3.04
C LEU A 132 -11.55 3.87 1.57
N ILE A 133 -10.51 3.42 0.89
CA ILE A 133 -10.33 3.58 -0.55
C ILE A 133 -11.26 2.59 -1.25
N THR A 134 -12.03 3.06 -2.22
CA THR A 134 -12.98 2.24 -2.98
C THR A 134 -12.53 1.93 -4.40
N ASP A 135 -11.61 2.70 -4.93
CA ASP A 135 -11.05 2.44 -6.25
C ASP A 135 -9.61 2.92 -6.41
N LEU A 136 -8.88 2.22 -7.28
CA LEU A 136 -7.53 2.54 -7.71
C LEU A 136 -7.48 2.47 -9.24
N ARG A 137 -7.02 3.52 -9.89
CA ARG A 137 -6.88 3.57 -11.35
C ARG A 137 -5.64 4.35 -11.77
N PRO A 138 -5.06 4.08 -12.93
CA PRO A 138 -4.07 4.97 -13.52
C PRO A 138 -4.62 6.39 -13.70
N GLU A 139 -3.80 7.41 -13.46
CA GLU A 139 -4.16 8.81 -13.71
C GLU A 139 -4.32 9.07 -15.22
N ASP A 140 -3.43 8.45 -16.00
CA ASP A 140 -3.50 8.51 -17.45
C ASP A 140 -4.47 7.43 -17.98
N ASN A 141 -5.61 7.87 -18.47
CA ASN A 141 -6.61 7.01 -19.11
C ASN A 141 -6.23 6.61 -20.55
N SER A 142 -5.06 6.98 -21.03
CA SER A 142 -4.65 6.79 -22.42
C SER A 142 -4.31 5.33 -22.76
N GLY A 143 -5.20 4.40 -22.49
CA GLY A 143 -5.15 3.05 -23.03
C GLY A 143 -5.06 1.90 -22.04
N SER A 144 -4.92 2.12 -20.76
CA SER A 144 -5.06 1.05 -19.77
C SER A 144 -6.45 1.13 -19.11
N ASN A 145 -7.25 0.11 -19.35
CA ASN A 145 -8.53 -0.09 -18.63
C ASN A 145 -8.31 -0.75 -17.27
N GLU A 146 -7.12 -0.58 -16.69
CA GLU A 146 -6.80 -1.18 -15.41
C GLU A 146 -7.42 -0.35 -14.29
N THR A 147 -8.41 -0.93 -13.64
CA THR A 147 -9.08 -0.31 -12.48
C THR A 147 -9.33 -1.40 -11.45
N THR A 148 -8.93 -1.15 -10.20
CA THR A 148 -9.24 -2.02 -9.08
C THR A 148 -10.34 -1.39 -8.25
N THR A 149 -11.40 -2.13 -7.99
CA THR A 149 -12.51 -1.72 -7.12
C THR A 149 -12.46 -2.52 -5.82
N TYR A 150 -12.58 -1.82 -4.70
CA TYR A 150 -12.57 -2.38 -3.35
C TYR A 150 -13.98 -2.30 -2.77
N THR A 151 -14.54 -3.45 -2.40
CA THR A 151 -15.85 -3.55 -1.76
C THR A 151 -15.69 -4.12 -0.35
N TYR A 152 -16.15 -3.37 0.64
CA TYR A 152 -16.02 -3.74 2.05
C TYR A 152 -17.34 -4.29 2.58
N ARG A 153 -17.24 -5.36 3.38
CA ARG A 153 -18.35 -5.94 4.13
C ARG A 153 -17.95 -5.98 5.60
N PHE A 154 -18.81 -5.42 6.43
CA PHE A 154 -18.65 -5.44 7.88
C PHE A 154 -19.62 -6.48 8.45
N ASP A 155 -19.18 -7.25 9.43
CA ASP A 155 -20.09 -8.08 10.19
C ASP A 155 -20.95 -7.22 11.13
N LYS A 156 -22.02 -7.82 11.72
CA LYS A 156 -22.92 -7.09 12.61
C LYS A 156 -22.28 -6.57 13.89
N LYS A 157 -21.06 -6.99 14.18
CA LYS A 157 -20.30 -6.62 15.39
C LYS A 157 -19.07 -5.78 15.07
N ASP A 158 -18.84 -5.44 13.82
CA ASP A 158 -17.64 -4.73 13.32
C ASP A 158 -16.31 -5.42 13.71
N VAL A 159 -16.35 -6.74 13.96
CA VAL A 159 -15.18 -7.52 14.38
C VAL A 159 -14.48 -8.13 13.17
N ASP A 160 -15.26 -8.58 12.18
CA ASP A 160 -14.72 -9.17 10.96
C ASP A 160 -15.03 -8.28 9.77
N ILE A 161 -14.01 -7.93 9.01
CA ILE A 161 -14.14 -7.12 7.81
C ILE A 161 -13.61 -7.93 6.63
N SER A 162 -14.42 -8.05 5.60
CA SER A 162 -14.04 -8.66 4.35
C SER A 162 -13.94 -7.57 3.28
N CYS A 163 -12.81 -7.54 2.57
CA CYS A 163 -12.60 -6.70 1.41
C CYS A 163 -12.56 -7.57 0.16
N SER A 164 -13.48 -7.35 -0.77
CA SER A 164 -13.45 -7.94 -2.09
C SER A 164 -12.85 -6.95 -3.08
N GLU A 165 -11.83 -7.39 -3.78
CA GLU A 165 -11.13 -6.63 -4.80
C GLU A 165 -11.47 -7.18 -6.18
N LEU A 166 -11.83 -6.30 -7.08
CA LEU A 166 -12.07 -6.61 -8.50
C LEU A 166 -11.17 -5.72 -9.34
N THR A 167 -10.15 -6.32 -9.95
CA THR A 167 -9.28 -5.63 -10.89
C THR A 167 -9.70 -5.96 -12.30
N LYS A 168 -9.95 -4.93 -13.11
CA LYS A 168 -10.19 -5.02 -14.54
C LYS A 168 -8.93 -4.59 -15.27
N SER A 169 -8.39 -5.48 -16.10
CA SER A 169 -7.19 -5.22 -16.88
C SER A 169 -7.31 -5.88 -18.24
N TYR A 170 -7.16 -5.10 -19.32
CA TYR A 170 -7.23 -5.57 -20.71
C TYR A 170 -8.43 -6.47 -21.03
N GLY A 171 -9.59 -6.14 -20.46
CA GLY A 171 -10.84 -6.90 -20.67
C GLY A 171 -10.96 -8.20 -19.86
N THR A 172 -10.03 -8.46 -18.96
CA THR A 172 -10.05 -9.60 -18.04
C THR A 172 -10.32 -9.13 -16.61
N ASP A 173 -11.21 -9.82 -15.91
CA ASP A 173 -11.53 -9.53 -14.52
C ASP A 173 -10.74 -10.48 -13.60
N TYR A 174 -10.05 -9.89 -12.62
CA TYR A 174 -9.37 -10.62 -11.55
C TYR A 174 -10.06 -10.28 -10.23
N ALA A 175 -10.49 -11.30 -9.49
CA ALA A 175 -11.15 -11.12 -8.21
C ALA A 175 -10.32 -11.73 -7.09
N ARG A 176 -10.19 -11.00 -5.98
CA ARG A 176 -9.55 -11.45 -4.74
C ARG A 176 -10.42 -11.03 -3.56
N THR A 177 -10.47 -11.85 -2.52
CA THR A 177 -11.11 -11.48 -1.25
C THR A 177 -10.07 -11.59 -0.13
N VAL A 178 -10.03 -10.58 0.72
CA VAL A 178 -9.17 -10.52 1.90
C VAL A 178 -10.05 -10.35 3.13
N ASP A 179 -9.94 -11.28 4.07
CA ASP A 179 -10.69 -11.23 5.32
C ASP A 179 -9.78 -10.71 6.44
N TYR A 180 -10.23 -9.69 7.14
CA TYR A 180 -9.56 -9.11 8.30
C TYR A 180 -10.27 -9.58 9.55
N ILE A 181 -9.59 -10.38 10.35
CA ILE A 181 -10.10 -10.83 11.65
C ILE A 181 -9.46 -9.95 12.71
N MET A 182 -10.24 -9.04 13.28
CA MET A 182 -9.81 -8.18 14.36
C MET A 182 -9.94 -8.94 15.69
N LYS A 183 -8.81 -9.11 16.38
CA LYS A 183 -8.77 -9.75 17.70
C LYS A 183 -8.62 -8.71 18.80
#